data_0046e7da5b34be0a07b9f7420b61b072
#
_entry.id   0046e7da5b34be0a07b9f7420b61b072
#
_cell.length_a   1.000
_cell.length_b   1.000
_cell.length_c   1.000
_cell.angle_alpha   90.00
_cell.angle_beta   90.00
_cell.angle_gamma   90.00
#
_symmetry.space_group_name_H-M   'P 1'
#
loop_
_entity.id
_entity.type
_entity.pdbx_description
1 polymer ?
#
loop_
_entity_poly.entity_id
_entity_poly.type
_entity_poly.pdbx_seq_one_letter_code
_entity_poly.pdbx_strand_id
1 'polypeptide(L)'
;MNPRLAVVSLWAEDVPATAHFYRDVLGLDLLPHHGGRPHFDLDGVYLTILKGKPCPAQDADPQRFPVIALAVDDLNAALALLHAHHVDLPWGIEGDEHTRWAMFHDPAGNLIELVEFAA
;
A
#
# COMPACT_ATOMS: atom_id res chain seq x y z
N MET A 1 -18.24 23.51 0.88
CA MET A 1 -17.65 22.25 0.35
C MET A 1 -16.79 21.64 1.44
N ASN A 2 -16.96 20.37 1.72
CA ASN A 2 -16.15 19.63 2.70
C ASN A 2 -15.52 18.39 2.01
N PRO A 3 -14.46 18.58 1.22
CA PRO A 3 -13.86 17.48 0.52
C PRO A 3 -13.21 16.47 1.49
N ARG A 4 -13.27 15.20 1.11
CA ARG A 4 -12.66 14.09 1.84
C ARG A 4 -12.04 13.12 0.85
N LEU A 5 -11.05 12.37 1.29
CA LEU A 5 -10.46 11.34 0.45
C LEU A 5 -11.48 10.20 0.27
N ALA A 6 -11.83 9.89 -0.97
CA ALA A 6 -12.84 8.88 -1.28
C ALA A 6 -12.24 7.62 -1.88
N VAL A 7 -11.33 7.76 -2.83
CA VAL A 7 -10.74 6.62 -3.56
C VAL A 7 -9.27 6.89 -3.80
N VAL A 8 -8.47 5.86 -3.62
CA VAL A 8 -7.08 5.80 -4.08
C VAL A 8 -7.00 4.72 -5.15
N SER A 9 -6.43 5.05 -6.29
CA SER A 9 -6.27 4.11 -7.40
C SER A 9 -4.80 3.83 -7.64
N LEU A 10 -4.46 2.55 -7.78
CA LEU A 10 -3.12 2.10 -8.11
C LEU A 10 -3.12 1.47 -9.49
N TRP A 11 -2.03 1.62 -10.21
CA TRP A 11 -1.84 0.97 -11.49
C TRP A 11 -1.15 -0.38 -11.33
N ALA A 12 -1.57 -1.37 -12.10
CA ALA A 12 -0.91 -2.67 -12.16
C ALA A 12 -1.01 -3.25 -13.56
N GLU A 13 0.06 -3.82 -14.06
CA GLU A 13 0.02 -4.56 -15.32
C GLU A 13 -0.69 -5.89 -15.13
N ASP A 14 -0.45 -6.56 -13.99
CA ASP A 14 -1.16 -7.77 -13.58
C ASP A 14 -2.11 -7.44 -12.44
N VAL A 15 -3.33 -7.07 -12.77
CA VAL A 15 -4.35 -6.68 -11.78
C VAL A 15 -4.68 -7.81 -10.81
N PRO A 16 -4.95 -9.05 -11.25
CA PRO A 16 -5.25 -10.14 -10.32
C PRO A 16 -4.13 -10.42 -9.33
N ALA A 17 -2.88 -10.46 -9.78
CA ALA A 17 -1.74 -10.73 -8.89
C ALA A 17 -1.60 -9.62 -7.82
N THR A 18 -1.76 -8.37 -8.23
CA THR A 18 -1.68 -7.23 -7.31
C THR A 18 -2.85 -7.24 -6.33
N ALA A 19 -4.07 -7.53 -6.79
CA ALA A 19 -5.23 -7.63 -5.90
C ALA A 19 -5.05 -8.75 -4.88
N HIS A 20 -4.52 -9.90 -5.28
CA HIS A 20 -4.25 -11.00 -4.36
C HIS A 20 -3.24 -10.61 -3.28
N PHE A 21 -2.23 -9.82 -3.63
CA PHE A 21 -1.28 -9.31 -2.66
C PHE A 21 -1.97 -8.48 -1.57
N TYR A 22 -2.83 -7.54 -1.95
CA TYR A 22 -3.53 -6.70 -0.97
C TYR A 22 -4.49 -7.50 -0.11
N ARG A 23 -5.16 -8.50 -0.66
CA ARG A 23 -6.04 -9.39 0.10
C ARG A 23 -5.28 -10.36 0.97
N ASP A 24 -4.30 -11.07 0.43
CA ASP A 24 -3.71 -12.25 1.06
C ASP A 24 -2.48 -11.90 1.91
N VAL A 25 -1.74 -10.87 1.56
CA VAL A 25 -0.55 -10.44 2.33
C VAL A 25 -0.92 -9.32 3.29
N LEU A 26 -1.55 -8.25 2.81
CA LEU A 26 -1.93 -7.12 3.66
C LEU A 26 -3.24 -7.34 4.40
N GLY A 27 -4.02 -8.35 4.03
CA GLY A 27 -5.26 -8.70 4.73
C GLY A 27 -6.40 -7.73 4.50
N LEU A 28 -6.41 -7.01 3.38
CA LEU A 28 -7.50 -6.09 3.08
C LEU A 28 -8.74 -6.83 2.60
N ASP A 29 -9.92 -6.29 2.94
CA ASP A 29 -11.19 -6.84 2.52
C ASP A 29 -11.46 -6.51 1.05
N LEU A 30 -11.38 -7.54 0.19
CA LEU A 30 -11.73 -7.40 -1.21
C LEU A 30 -13.25 -7.44 -1.34
N LEU A 31 -13.82 -6.34 -1.82
CA LEU A 31 -15.25 -6.27 -2.03
C LEU A 31 -15.66 -6.99 -3.32
N PRO A 32 -16.91 -7.50 -3.40
CA PRO A 32 -17.43 -8.04 -4.65
C PRO A 32 -17.37 -6.98 -5.76
N HIS A 33 -16.89 -7.38 -6.94
CA HIS A 33 -16.87 -6.51 -8.10
C HIS A 33 -17.29 -7.31 -9.34
N HIS A 34 -18.02 -6.67 -10.22
CA HIS A 34 -18.59 -7.32 -11.42
C HIS A 34 -17.80 -6.91 -12.64
N GLY A 35 -16.87 -7.79 -13.06
CA GLY A 35 -16.11 -7.62 -14.30
C GLY A 35 -15.26 -6.37 -14.37
N GLY A 36 -15.06 -5.74 -13.25
CA GLY A 36 -14.37 -4.47 -13.19
C GLY A 36 -13.11 -4.52 -12.34
N ARG A 37 -12.89 -3.43 -11.70
CA ARG A 37 -11.67 -3.20 -10.91
C ARG A 37 -11.83 -3.77 -9.52
N PRO A 38 -10.84 -4.49 -8.99
CA PRO A 38 -10.86 -4.88 -7.58
C PRO A 38 -10.95 -3.64 -6.68
N HIS A 39 -11.82 -3.71 -5.69
CA HIS A 39 -12.01 -2.66 -4.69
C HIS A 39 -11.79 -3.21 -3.30
N PHE A 40 -11.08 -2.46 -2.47
CA PHE A 40 -10.86 -2.77 -1.07
C PHE A 40 -11.41 -1.64 -0.22
N ASP A 41 -12.14 -1.98 0.85
CA ASP A 41 -12.62 -0.99 1.81
C ASP A 41 -11.54 -0.75 2.87
N LEU A 42 -11.15 0.49 3.02
CA LEU A 42 -10.17 0.95 4.02
C LEU A 42 -10.84 2.00 4.91
N ASP A 43 -11.85 1.56 5.66
CA ASP A 43 -12.55 2.40 6.64
C ASP A 43 -13.11 3.68 6.01
N GLY A 44 -13.89 3.50 4.94
CA GLY A 44 -14.56 4.59 4.24
C GLY A 44 -13.79 5.19 3.08
N VAL A 45 -12.54 4.80 2.88
CA VAL A 45 -11.76 5.12 1.70
C VAL A 45 -11.59 3.83 0.89
N TYR A 46 -11.80 3.89 -0.41
CA TYR A 46 -11.64 2.72 -1.26
C TYR A 46 -10.27 2.73 -1.94
N LEU A 47 -9.61 1.58 -1.91
CA LEU A 47 -8.44 1.32 -2.73
C LEU A 47 -8.85 0.49 -3.93
N THR A 48 -8.50 0.90 -5.14
CA THR A 48 -8.82 0.14 -6.36
C THR A 48 -7.57 -0.08 -7.20
N ILE A 49 -7.56 -1.18 -7.95
CA ILE A 49 -6.45 -1.54 -8.83
C ILE A 49 -6.91 -1.38 -10.27
N LEU A 50 -6.20 -0.57 -11.03
CA LEU A 50 -6.49 -0.28 -12.43
C LEU A 50 -5.43 -0.91 -13.32
N LYS A 51 -5.84 -1.35 -14.51
CA LYS A 51 -4.91 -1.88 -15.52
C LYS A 51 -4.04 -0.75 -16.07
N GLY A 52 -2.75 -0.88 -15.90
CA GLY A 52 -1.79 0.08 -16.41
C GLY A 52 -0.42 -0.12 -15.79
N LYS A 53 0.52 0.74 -16.16
CA LYS A 53 1.89 0.69 -15.63
C LYS A 53 2.10 1.82 -14.64
N PRO A 54 2.56 1.53 -13.39
CA PRO A 54 2.93 2.58 -12.46
C PRO A 54 4.02 3.48 -13.04
N CYS A 55 3.88 4.78 -12.81
CA CYS A 55 4.90 5.75 -13.19
C CYS A 55 5.55 6.29 -11.91
N PRO A 56 6.79 5.91 -11.61
CA PRO A 56 7.46 6.40 -10.40
C PRO A 56 7.79 7.88 -10.51
N ALA A 57 8.04 8.52 -9.37
CA ALA A 57 8.50 9.89 -9.33
C ALA A 57 9.86 9.99 -10.05
N GLN A 58 9.98 10.92 -10.99
CA GLN A 58 11.10 10.92 -11.93
C GLN A 58 12.42 11.40 -11.33
N ASP A 59 12.37 12.34 -10.42
CA ASP A 59 13.58 13.03 -9.92
C ASP A 59 13.94 12.64 -8.48
N ALA A 60 13.30 11.62 -7.92
CA ALA A 60 13.62 11.14 -6.59
C ALA A 60 14.66 10.02 -6.66
N ASP A 61 15.72 10.12 -5.85
CA ASP A 61 16.72 9.07 -5.71
C ASP A 61 17.00 8.85 -4.21
N PRO A 62 16.53 7.74 -3.60
CA PRO A 62 15.66 6.74 -4.22
C PRO A 62 14.25 7.30 -4.50
N GLN A 63 13.56 6.69 -5.46
CA GLN A 63 12.21 7.12 -5.87
C GLN A 63 11.20 6.72 -4.79
N ARG A 64 10.77 7.67 -3.99
CA ARG A 64 9.93 7.41 -2.81
C ARG A 64 8.61 8.19 -2.80
N PHE A 65 8.31 8.95 -3.82
CA PHE A 65 7.09 9.75 -3.89
C PHE A 65 6.37 9.56 -5.22
N PRO A 66 5.04 9.68 -5.25
CA PRO A 66 4.11 9.80 -4.13
C PRO A 66 4.01 8.50 -3.34
N VAL A 67 3.57 8.60 -2.07
CA VAL A 67 3.47 7.47 -1.14
C VAL A 67 2.06 7.36 -0.61
N ILE A 68 1.57 6.13 -0.53
CA ILE A 68 0.34 5.81 0.19
C ILE A 68 0.75 5.16 1.50
N ALA A 69 0.32 5.74 2.60
CA ALA A 69 0.61 5.23 3.94
C ALA A 69 -0.63 4.54 4.51
N LEU A 70 -0.45 3.30 4.96
CA LEU A 70 -1.47 2.52 5.64
C LEU A 70 -1.10 2.44 7.11
N ALA A 71 -1.97 2.92 7.99
CA ALA A 71 -1.73 2.83 9.42
C ALA A 71 -1.91 1.39 9.91
N VAL A 72 -0.98 0.95 10.75
CA VAL A 72 -1.05 -0.36 11.41
C VAL A 72 -0.87 -0.18 12.91
N ASP A 73 -1.45 -1.09 13.70
CA ASP A 73 -1.36 -1.03 15.14
C ASP A 73 0.00 -1.50 15.66
N ASP A 74 0.61 -2.48 15.00
CA ASP A 74 1.89 -3.08 15.38
C ASP A 74 2.76 -3.22 14.13
N LEU A 75 3.68 -2.29 13.98
CA LEU A 75 4.58 -2.27 12.82
C LEU A 75 5.49 -3.50 12.80
N ASN A 76 6.03 -3.91 13.95
CA ASN A 76 6.91 -5.08 13.99
C ASN A 76 6.20 -6.34 13.52
N ALA A 77 4.96 -6.57 13.95
CA ALA A 77 4.16 -7.70 13.50
C ALA A 77 3.86 -7.62 12.00
N ALA A 78 3.53 -6.44 11.50
CA ALA A 78 3.28 -6.24 10.07
C ALA A 78 4.52 -6.53 9.22
N LEU A 79 5.70 -6.05 9.67
CA LEU A 79 6.95 -6.30 8.94
C LEU A 79 7.36 -7.77 8.98
N ALA A 80 7.10 -8.48 10.07
CA ALA A 80 7.33 -9.92 10.14
C ALA A 80 6.48 -10.67 9.11
N LEU A 81 5.23 -10.25 8.93
CA LEU A 81 4.34 -10.81 7.92
C LEU A 81 4.85 -10.54 6.50
N LEU A 82 5.28 -9.31 6.21
CA LEU A 82 5.86 -8.98 4.92
C LEU A 82 7.12 -9.81 4.65
N HIS A 83 7.98 -9.96 5.65
CA HIS A 83 9.18 -10.78 5.53
C HIS A 83 8.86 -12.25 5.23
N ALA A 84 7.83 -12.80 5.88
CA ALA A 84 7.38 -14.18 5.63
C ALA A 84 6.89 -14.38 4.19
N HIS A 85 6.41 -13.32 3.55
CA HIS A 85 5.99 -13.34 2.14
C HIS A 85 7.06 -12.83 1.17
N HIS A 86 8.32 -12.74 1.63
CA HIS A 86 9.47 -12.34 0.82
C HIS A 86 9.36 -10.94 0.23
N VAL A 87 8.68 -10.04 0.94
CA VAL A 87 8.61 -8.63 0.55
C VAL A 87 9.87 -7.92 1.04
N ASP A 88 10.56 -7.24 0.14
CA ASP A 88 11.76 -6.49 0.48
C ASP A 88 11.40 -5.15 1.13
N LEU A 89 12.19 -4.75 2.12
CA LEU A 89 12.06 -3.48 2.84
C LEU A 89 13.35 -2.67 2.63
N PRO A 90 13.49 -1.98 1.50
CA PRO A 90 14.79 -1.43 1.07
C PRO A 90 15.40 -0.43 2.05
N TRP A 91 14.56 0.28 2.82
CA TRP A 91 15.04 1.29 3.76
C TRP A 91 14.87 0.89 5.22
N GLY A 92 14.32 -0.32 5.50
CA GLY A 92 14.08 -0.78 6.84
C GLY A 92 13.08 0.09 7.60
N ILE A 93 13.20 0.08 8.93
CA ILE A 93 12.35 0.90 9.79
C ILE A 93 12.97 2.30 9.89
N GLU A 94 12.15 3.30 9.60
CA GLU A 94 12.48 4.71 9.76
C GLU A 94 11.54 5.32 10.80
N GLY A 95 11.85 6.49 11.30
CA GLY A 95 10.95 7.12 12.26
C GLY A 95 11.46 8.43 12.82
N ASP A 96 10.58 9.05 13.59
CA ASP A 96 10.84 10.23 14.38
C ASP A 96 10.34 10.00 15.82
N GLU A 97 10.14 11.06 16.59
CA GLU A 97 9.71 10.96 18.00
C GLU A 97 8.31 10.36 18.18
N HIS A 98 7.45 10.47 17.17
CA HIS A 98 6.03 10.13 17.28
C HIS A 98 5.57 9.07 16.30
N THR A 99 6.40 8.72 15.32
CA THR A 99 5.96 7.90 14.18
C THR A 99 7.07 6.97 13.75
N ARG A 100 6.72 5.73 13.46
CA ARG A 100 7.62 4.74 12.87
C ARG A 100 6.99 4.23 11.59
N TRP A 101 7.80 4.03 10.57
CA TRP A 101 7.29 3.53 9.28
C TRP A 101 8.32 2.68 8.56
N ALA A 102 7.83 1.93 7.59
CA ALA A 102 8.66 1.22 6.63
C ALA A 102 7.97 1.22 5.28
N MET A 103 8.76 1.27 4.23
CA MET A 103 8.26 1.33 2.85
C MET A 103 8.63 0.07 2.10
N PHE A 104 7.75 -0.32 1.18
CA PHE A 104 7.97 -1.45 0.29
C PHE A 104 7.26 -1.19 -1.03
N HIS A 105 7.58 -2.01 -2.03
CA HIS A 105 6.88 -1.98 -3.31
C HIS A 105 5.88 -3.13 -3.38
N ASP A 106 4.67 -2.85 -3.85
CA ASP A 106 3.73 -3.91 -4.16
C ASP A 106 4.19 -4.68 -5.42
N PRO A 107 3.54 -5.78 -5.80
CA PRO A 107 3.98 -6.56 -6.97
C PRO A 107 4.01 -5.78 -8.28
N ALA A 108 3.22 -4.71 -8.39
CA ALA A 108 3.19 -3.86 -9.58
C ALA A 108 4.28 -2.79 -9.59
N GLY A 109 4.97 -2.57 -8.45
CA GLY A 109 5.98 -1.54 -8.28
C GLY A 109 5.48 -0.25 -7.66
N ASN A 110 4.23 -0.21 -7.15
CA ASN A 110 3.75 0.95 -6.40
C ASN A 110 4.44 1.02 -5.04
N LEU A 111 4.84 2.21 -4.65
CA LEU A 111 5.46 2.44 -3.35
C LEU A 111 4.38 2.59 -2.28
N ILE A 112 4.48 1.78 -1.24
CA ILE A 112 3.53 1.73 -0.12
C ILE A 112 4.29 1.89 1.18
N GLU A 113 3.71 2.63 2.11
CA GLU A 113 4.23 2.79 3.46
C GLU A 113 3.30 2.12 4.46
N LEU A 114 3.85 1.43 5.44
CA LEU A 114 3.13 1.07 6.67
C LEU A 114 3.62 2.00 7.78
N VAL A 115 2.68 2.58 8.52
CA VAL A 115 2.99 3.56 9.55
C VAL A 115 2.32 3.20 10.87
N GLU A 116 3.08 3.33 11.96
CA GLU A 116 2.59 3.18 13.33
C GLU A 116 2.76 4.52 14.05
N PHE A 117 1.65 5.03 14.58
CA PHE A 117 1.67 6.25 15.36
C PHE A 117 1.86 5.92 16.83
N ALA A 118 2.65 6.71 17.54
CA ALA A 118 2.81 6.58 18.97
C ALA A 118 1.47 6.86 19.67
N ALA A 119 1.19 6.06 20.69
CA ALA A 119 -0.03 6.21 21.48
C ALA A 119 -0.02 7.52 22.29
#